data_e534afb3be3966f11ab9ded5bba85cee
#
_entry.id   e534afb3be3966f11ab9ded5bba85cee
#
_cell.length_a   1.000
_cell.length_b   1.000
_cell.length_c   1.000
_cell.angle_alpha   90.00
_cell.angle_beta   90.00
_cell.angle_gamma   90.00
#
_symmetry.space_group_name_H-M   'P 1'
#
loop_
_entity.id
_entity.type
_entity.pdbx_description
1 polymer ?
#
loop_
_entity_poly.entity_id
_entity_poly.type
_entity_poly.pdbx_seq_one_letter_code
_entity_poly.pdbx_strand_id
1 'polypeptide(L)'
;MRRTRSGWTLEGIWMDDRHGYCFEDLSPGMSAVFSKTVTEADLLMFAGVSGDTNPLHLDEDFASRTMFESRIAHGMLTASLVSTVLGTRLPGPGAIYVSQTIRFLAPVRIGDTVIARAQVAEVLADKRRVRMTTVCMVGDKKVLDGEAMLMVPARPNGAG
;
A
#
# COMPACT_ATOMS: atom_id res chain seq x y z
N MET A 1 -5.64 40.96 4.67
CA MET A 1 -5.81 39.54 5.02
C MET A 1 -6.87 39.43 6.10
N ARG A 2 -8.12 39.16 5.76
CA ARG A 2 -9.22 39.09 6.73
C ARG A 2 -9.46 37.65 7.13
N ARG A 3 -9.19 37.31 8.39
CA ARG A 3 -9.65 36.08 9.03
C ARG A 3 -11.17 36.13 9.14
N THR A 4 -11.86 35.28 8.37
CA THR A 4 -13.27 34.97 8.65
C THR A 4 -13.33 33.86 9.69
N ARG A 5 -14.30 33.94 10.60
CA ARG A 5 -14.52 32.98 11.73
C ARG A 5 -15.01 31.60 11.31
N SER A 6 -15.18 31.39 10.06
CA SER A 6 -15.60 30.09 9.50
C SER A 6 -14.45 29.54 8.70
N GLY A 7 -13.88 28.52 9.24
CA GLY A 7 -12.85 27.68 8.69
C GLY A 7 -12.80 27.61 7.17
N TRP A 8 -11.82 27.04 6.76
CA TRP A 8 -11.47 26.54 5.43
C TRP A 8 -12.71 26.23 4.61
N THR A 9 -12.92 26.92 3.51
CA THR A 9 -13.93 26.52 2.52
C THR A 9 -13.52 25.15 2.01
N LEU A 10 -14.50 24.28 1.72
CA LEU A 10 -14.27 22.97 1.11
C LEU A 10 -13.40 23.05 -0.16
N GLU A 11 -13.48 24.15 -0.89
CA GLU A 11 -12.63 24.48 -2.04
C GLU A 11 -11.13 24.58 -1.69
N GLY A 12 -10.79 25.15 -0.52
CA GLY A 12 -9.40 25.24 -0.07
C GLY A 12 -8.80 23.94 0.46
N ILE A 13 -9.63 22.97 0.85
CA ILE A 13 -9.17 21.65 1.32
C ILE A 13 -8.73 20.77 0.15
N TRP A 14 -9.35 20.90 -0.99
CA TRP A 14 -9.07 20.07 -2.18
C TRP A 14 -7.88 20.56 -3.01
N MET A 15 -7.43 21.80 -2.79
CA MET A 15 -6.24 22.39 -3.44
C MET A 15 -4.98 22.25 -2.57
N ASP A 16 -5.03 21.43 -1.53
CA ASP A 16 -3.89 21.11 -0.68
C ASP A 16 -2.96 20.17 -1.48
N ASP A 17 -1.69 20.49 -1.56
CA ASP A 17 -0.63 19.71 -2.17
C ASP A 17 -0.45 18.30 -1.54
N ARG A 18 -1.16 18.02 -0.45
CA ARG A 18 -1.27 16.68 0.15
C ARG A 18 -2.30 15.76 -0.52
N HIS A 19 -3.15 16.27 -1.45
CA HIS A 19 -4.15 15.46 -2.11
C HIS A 19 -3.53 14.59 -3.22
N GLY A 20 -3.98 13.34 -3.34
CA GLY A 20 -3.61 12.45 -4.44
C GLY A 20 -4.39 12.73 -5.72
N TYR A 21 -4.38 11.75 -6.62
CA TYR A 21 -5.15 11.83 -7.88
C TYR A 21 -6.64 11.86 -7.60
N CYS A 22 -7.38 12.70 -8.34
CA CYS A 22 -8.83 12.61 -8.43
C CYS A 22 -9.22 11.44 -9.35
N PHE A 23 -10.47 10.99 -9.22
CA PHE A 23 -10.97 9.88 -10.02
C PHE A 23 -10.81 10.12 -11.53
N GLU A 24 -11.05 11.33 -11.98
CA GLU A 24 -10.97 11.75 -13.39
C GLU A 24 -9.54 11.75 -13.96
N ASP A 25 -8.54 11.73 -13.09
CA ASP A 25 -7.12 11.69 -13.47
C ASP A 25 -6.62 10.27 -13.75
N LEU A 26 -7.39 9.25 -13.34
CA LEU A 26 -6.95 7.86 -13.39
C LEU A 26 -7.26 7.21 -14.73
N SER A 27 -6.31 6.48 -15.26
CA SER A 27 -6.48 5.67 -16.48
C SER A 27 -5.77 4.32 -16.36
N PRO A 28 -6.29 3.27 -17.01
CA PRO A 28 -5.61 1.98 -17.06
C PRO A 28 -4.17 2.08 -17.51
N GLY A 29 -3.28 1.33 -16.88
CA GLY A 29 -1.85 1.35 -17.14
C GLY A 29 -1.03 2.29 -16.26
N MET A 30 -1.63 3.31 -15.63
CA MET A 30 -0.92 4.14 -14.63
C MET A 30 -0.39 3.26 -13.52
N SER A 31 0.85 3.49 -13.08
CA SER A 31 1.47 2.67 -12.03
C SER A 31 2.39 3.48 -11.14
N ALA A 32 2.55 3.02 -9.90
CA ALA A 32 3.50 3.56 -8.95
C ALA A 32 4.21 2.42 -8.21
N VAL A 33 5.38 2.74 -7.67
CA VAL A 33 6.21 1.79 -6.93
C VAL A 33 6.68 2.40 -5.61
N PHE A 34 6.92 1.53 -4.64
CA PHE A 34 7.60 1.86 -3.39
C PHE A 34 8.59 0.73 -3.09
N SER A 35 9.77 1.06 -2.60
CA SER A 35 10.77 0.06 -2.20
C SER A 35 11.20 0.26 -0.76
N LYS A 36 11.44 -0.86 -0.07
CA LYS A 36 11.92 -0.88 1.30
C LYS A 36 12.77 -2.13 1.54
N THR A 37 13.94 -1.95 2.13
CA THR A 37 14.71 -3.06 2.69
C THR A 37 14.12 -3.42 4.05
N VAL A 38 13.77 -4.69 4.21
CA VAL A 38 13.21 -5.23 5.46
C VAL A 38 14.32 -5.38 6.49
N THR A 39 14.11 -4.83 7.67
CA THR A 39 15.06 -4.83 8.79
C THR A 39 14.53 -5.62 9.98
N GLU A 40 15.41 -5.96 10.92
CA GLU A 40 15.03 -6.55 12.23
C GLU A 40 14.00 -5.66 12.95
N ALA A 41 14.21 -4.35 12.95
CA ALA A 41 13.30 -3.42 13.60
C ALA A 41 11.90 -3.45 12.98
N ASP A 42 11.76 -3.69 11.68
CA ASP A 42 10.46 -3.80 11.03
C ASP A 42 9.66 -5.00 11.54
N LEU A 43 10.31 -6.16 11.71
CA LEU A 43 9.67 -7.36 12.24
C LEU A 43 9.18 -7.13 13.68
N LEU A 44 10.03 -6.55 14.53
CA LEU A 44 9.70 -6.28 15.94
C LEU A 44 8.55 -5.27 16.05
N MET A 45 8.60 -4.18 15.28
CA MET A 45 7.54 -3.17 15.27
C MET A 45 6.23 -3.74 14.72
N PHE A 46 6.29 -4.57 13.68
CA PHE A 46 5.09 -5.19 13.13
C PHE A 46 4.48 -6.19 14.10
N ALA A 47 5.28 -7.03 14.76
CA ALA A 47 4.82 -7.92 15.82
C ALA A 47 4.17 -7.14 16.97
N GLY A 48 4.77 -6.02 17.37
CA GLY A 48 4.25 -5.15 18.43
C GLY A 48 2.91 -4.53 18.10
N VAL A 49 2.73 -4.08 16.86
CA VAL A 49 1.50 -3.39 16.42
C VAL A 49 0.38 -4.35 16.04
N SER A 50 0.71 -5.50 15.47
CA SER A 50 -0.27 -6.50 15.02
C SER A 50 -0.63 -7.53 16.10
N GLY A 51 0.27 -7.76 17.06
CA GLY A 51 0.18 -8.86 18.02
C GLY A 51 0.60 -10.23 17.45
N ASP A 52 1.04 -10.28 16.17
CA ASP A 52 1.52 -11.52 15.55
C ASP A 52 2.96 -11.84 16.01
N THR A 53 3.04 -12.58 17.10
CA THR A 53 4.30 -13.03 17.71
C THR A 53 4.66 -14.47 17.33
N ASN A 54 4.20 -14.94 16.16
CA ASN A 54 4.55 -16.26 15.66
C ASN A 54 6.09 -16.44 15.65
N PRO A 55 6.63 -17.49 16.26
CA PRO A 55 8.08 -17.72 16.34
C PRO A 55 8.77 -17.85 15.00
N LEU A 56 8.07 -18.12 13.91
CA LEU A 56 8.62 -18.03 12.54
C LEU A 56 9.24 -16.67 12.22
N HIS A 57 8.81 -15.62 12.91
CA HIS A 57 9.27 -14.25 12.67
C HIS A 57 10.28 -13.77 13.70
N LEU A 58 10.21 -14.31 14.94
CA LEU A 58 10.92 -13.74 16.06
C LEU A 58 11.98 -14.66 16.69
N ASP A 59 11.90 -15.98 16.45
CA ASP A 59 12.79 -16.98 17.04
C ASP A 59 13.57 -17.73 15.96
N GLU A 60 14.89 -17.47 15.90
CA GLU A 60 15.76 -18.09 14.90
C GLU A 60 15.91 -19.60 15.13
N ASP A 61 16.00 -20.04 16.40
CA ASP A 61 16.10 -21.49 16.71
C ASP A 61 14.86 -22.25 16.27
N PHE A 62 13.68 -21.65 16.43
CA PHE A 62 12.44 -22.24 15.94
C PHE A 62 12.40 -22.23 14.41
N ALA A 63 12.66 -21.09 13.78
CA ALA A 63 12.53 -20.89 12.33
C ALA A 63 13.54 -21.75 11.53
N SER A 64 14.76 -21.93 12.07
CA SER A 64 15.81 -22.75 11.44
C SER A 64 15.42 -24.22 11.28
N ARG A 65 14.50 -24.73 12.10
CA ARG A 65 13.99 -26.10 12.04
C ARG A 65 12.76 -26.28 11.15
N THR A 66 12.32 -25.20 10.50
CA THR A 66 11.19 -25.22 9.57
C THR A 66 11.67 -25.26 8.11
N MET A 67 10.73 -25.38 7.18
CA MET A 67 11.02 -25.33 5.76
C MET A 67 11.67 -24.01 5.30
N PHE A 68 11.65 -22.97 6.13
CA PHE A 68 12.22 -21.66 5.82
C PHE A 68 13.69 -21.53 6.20
N GLU A 69 14.20 -22.41 7.10
CA GLU A 69 15.60 -22.50 7.54
C GLU A 69 16.14 -21.23 8.22
N SER A 70 15.35 -20.19 8.36
CA SER A 70 15.63 -18.96 9.10
C SER A 70 14.36 -18.14 9.28
N ARG A 71 14.41 -17.10 10.10
CA ARG A 71 13.27 -16.19 10.28
C ARG A 71 12.89 -15.52 8.95
N ILE A 72 11.59 -15.32 8.77
CA ILE A 72 11.01 -14.63 7.63
C ILE A 72 10.18 -13.43 8.10
N ALA A 73 10.01 -12.44 7.24
CA ALA A 73 9.11 -11.33 7.49
C ALA A 73 7.65 -11.80 7.51
N HIS A 74 6.82 -11.15 8.30
CA HIS A 74 5.38 -11.36 8.26
C HIS A 74 4.85 -11.10 6.86
N GLY A 75 4.01 -11.98 6.35
CA GLY A 75 3.39 -11.78 5.04
C GLY A 75 2.63 -10.45 4.98
N MET A 76 1.91 -10.11 6.04
CA MET A 76 1.16 -8.85 6.15
C MET A 76 2.05 -7.62 6.27
N LEU A 77 3.28 -7.73 6.77
CA LEU A 77 4.27 -6.65 6.67
C LEU A 77 4.62 -6.37 5.20
N THR A 78 4.87 -7.41 4.41
CA THR A 78 5.08 -7.26 2.96
C THR A 78 3.84 -6.65 2.27
N ALA A 79 2.65 -7.10 2.63
CA ALA A 79 1.39 -6.54 2.11
C ALA A 79 1.19 -5.07 2.48
N SER A 80 1.67 -4.62 3.64
CA SER A 80 1.56 -3.23 4.06
C SER A 80 2.31 -2.25 3.12
N LEU A 81 3.33 -2.73 2.40
CA LEU A 81 4.04 -1.92 1.40
C LEU A 81 3.16 -1.62 0.18
N VAL A 82 2.23 -2.52 -0.16
CA VAL A 82 1.17 -2.23 -1.16
C VAL A 82 0.29 -1.09 -0.68
N SER A 83 -0.14 -1.12 0.59
CA SER A 83 -0.91 -0.02 1.19
C SER A 83 -0.17 1.31 1.12
N THR A 84 1.16 1.30 1.32
CA THR A 84 2.00 2.49 1.15
C THR A 84 1.89 3.05 -0.26
N VAL A 85 2.00 2.23 -1.30
CA VAL A 85 1.85 2.69 -2.69
C VAL A 85 0.49 3.31 -2.90
N LEU A 86 -0.57 2.61 -2.50
CA LEU A 86 -1.96 3.01 -2.73
C LEU A 86 -2.34 4.29 -1.97
N GLY A 87 -1.90 4.41 -0.73
CA GLY A 87 -2.27 5.52 0.14
C GLY A 87 -1.42 6.78 -0.02
N THR A 88 -0.19 6.65 -0.58
CA THR A 88 0.74 7.79 -0.64
C THR A 88 1.19 8.16 -2.05
N ARG A 89 0.92 7.33 -3.07
CA ARG A 89 1.42 7.54 -4.43
C ARG A 89 0.37 7.45 -5.52
N LEU A 90 -0.36 6.32 -5.60
CA LEU A 90 -1.35 6.10 -6.67
C LEU A 90 -2.49 5.18 -6.17
N PRO A 91 -3.73 5.66 -6.04
CA PRO A 91 -4.20 7.03 -6.27
C PRO A 91 -3.65 8.07 -5.29
N GLY A 92 -3.09 7.65 -4.14
CA GLY A 92 -2.49 8.52 -3.15
C GLY A 92 -3.49 9.05 -2.12
N PRO A 93 -3.12 10.14 -1.42
CA PRO A 93 -3.91 10.68 -0.30
C PRO A 93 -5.35 10.99 -0.69
N GLY A 94 -6.29 10.61 0.18
CA GLY A 94 -7.73 10.76 -0.05
C GLY A 94 -8.43 9.53 -0.64
N ALA A 95 -7.69 8.58 -1.23
CA ALA A 95 -8.26 7.31 -1.68
C ALA A 95 -8.63 6.42 -0.49
N ILE A 96 -9.77 5.73 -0.60
CA ILE A 96 -10.26 4.80 0.42
C ILE A 96 -10.02 3.37 -0.05
N TYR A 97 -9.28 2.61 0.74
CA TYR A 97 -9.00 1.21 0.49
C TYR A 97 -10.23 0.37 0.84
N VAL A 98 -10.87 -0.24 -0.16
CA VAL A 98 -12.15 -0.96 0.01
C VAL A 98 -11.91 -2.45 0.25
N SER A 99 -11.06 -3.07 -0.59
CA SER A 99 -10.78 -4.51 -0.48
C SER A 99 -9.43 -4.86 -1.10
N GLN A 100 -8.89 -6.02 -0.69
CA GLN A 100 -7.67 -6.60 -1.22
C GLN A 100 -7.77 -8.13 -1.27
N THR A 101 -7.37 -8.72 -2.38
CA THR A 101 -7.00 -10.13 -2.44
C THR A 101 -5.48 -10.25 -2.42
N ILE A 102 -4.95 -11.24 -1.69
CA ILE A 102 -3.50 -11.43 -1.56
C ILE A 102 -3.17 -12.91 -1.70
N ARG A 103 -2.09 -13.20 -2.43
CA ARG A 103 -1.41 -14.49 -2.42
C ARG A 103 0.04 -14.28 -2.05
N PHE A 104 0.51 -15.00 -1.05
CA PHE A 104 1.93 -15.06 -0.68
C PHE A 104 2.59 -16.17 -1.48
N LEU A 105 3.60 -15.84 -2.27
CA LEU A 105 4.22 -16.75 -3.24
C LEU A 105 5.60 -17.22 -2.81
N ALA A 106 6.29 -16.41 -2.00
CA ALA A 106 7.60 -16.74 -1.47
C ALA A 106 7.89 -15.95 -0.17
N PRO A 107 8.74 -16.47 0.71
CA PRO A 107 9.15 -15.76 1.91
C PRO A 107 10.01 -14.54 1.57
N VAL A 108 9.89 -13.52 2.41
CA VAL A 108 10.76 -12.35 2.44
C VAL A 108 11.61 -12.44 3.71
N ARG A 109 12.90 -12.15 3.61
CA ARG A 109 13.87 -12.26 4.70
C ARG A 109 14.33 -10.88 5.16
N ILE A 110 14.91 -10.82 6.35
CA ILE A 110 15.64 -9.63 6.80
C ILE A 110 16.80 -9.37 5.83
N GLY A 111 16.95 -8.12 5.39
CA GLY A 111 17.92 -7.72 4.38
C GLY A 111 17.39 -7.71 2.95
N ASP A 112 16.27 -8.35 2.67
CA ASP A 112 15.64 -8.29 1.35
C ASP A 112 15.06 -6.89 1.09
N THR A 113 15.29 -6.38 -0.12
CA THR A 113 14.63 -5.15 -0.59
C THR A 113 13.39 -5.52 -1.38
N VAL A 114 12.24 -5.22 -0.80
CA VAL A 114 10.94 -5.45 -1.43
C VAL A 114 10.57 -4.23 -2.28
N ILE A 115 10.21 -4.48 -3.55
CA ILE A 115 9.63 -3.49 -4.45
C ILE A 115 8.15 -3.79 -4.58
N ALA A 116 7.31 -2.96 -3.97
CA ALA A 116 5.85 -3.00 -4.11
C ALA A 116 5.43 -2.13 -5.29
N ARG A 117 4.59 -2.67 -6.18
CA ARG A 117 4.02 -1.98 -7.33
C ARG A 117 2.51 -2.12 -7.33
N ALA A 118 1.82 -1.01 -7.62
CA ALA A 118 0.40 -1.02 -7.94
C ALA A 118 0.18 -0.40 -9.32
N GLN A 119 -0.74 -0.96 -10.10
CA GLN A 119 -1.09 -0.49 -11.43
C GLN A 119 -2.60 -0.46 -11.60
N VAL A 120 -3.12 0.62 -12.16
CA VAL A 120 -4.54 0.74 -12.52
C VAL A 120 -4.87 -0.30 -13.59
N ALA A 121 -5.72 -1.25 -13.25
CA ALA A 121 -6.24 -2.26 -14.16
C ALA A 121 -7.54 -1.81 -14.81
N GLU A 122 -8.43 -1.17 -14.04
CA GLU A 122 -9.75 -0.78 -14.51
C GLU A 122 -10.27 0.43 -13.71
N VAL A 123 -10.98 1.33 -14.40
CA VAL A 123 -11.67 2.48 -13.82
C VAL A 123 -13.18 2.26 -13.94
N LEU A 124 -13.88 2.21 -12.78
CA LEU A 124 -15.30 1.90 -12.65
C LEU A 124 -16.09 3.18 -12.32
N ALA A 125 -16.61 3.84 -13.35
CA ALA A 125 -17.21 5.18 -13.25
C ALA A 125 -18.46 5.24 -12.37
N ASP A 126 -19.29 4.20 -12.38
CA ASP A 126 -20.59 4.16 -11.67
C ASP A 126 -20.46 4.35 -10.15
N LYS A 127 -19.33 3.91 -9.56
CA LYS A 127 -19.06 3.96 -8.10
C LYS A 127 -17.81 4.73 -7.74
N ARG A 128 -17.18 5.43 -8.70
CA ARG A 128 -15.86 6.07 -8.53
C ARG A 128 -14.85 5.13 -7.91
N ARG A 129 -14.79 3.90 -8.43
CA ARG A 129 -13.86 2.87 -7.97
C ARG A 129 -12.79 2.62 -9.00
N VAL A 130 -11.64 2.21 -8.52
CA VAL A 130 -10.52 1.76 -9.34
C VAL A 130 -10.06 0.40 -8.86
N ARG A 131 -9.92 -0.54 -9.80
CA ARG A 131 -9.29 -1.83 -9.54
C ARG A 131 -7.81 -1.73 -9.90
N MET A 132 -6.97 -2.12 -8.96
CA MET A 132 -5.52 -2.08 -9.09
C MET A 132 -4.97 -3.50 -9.05
N THR A 133 -4.08 -3.87 -9.95
CA THR A 133 -3.21 -5.02 -9.74
C THR A 133 -2.07 -4.63 -8.82
N THR A 134 -1.71 -5.53 -7.90
CA THR A 134 -0.68 -5.30 -6.90
C THR A 134 0.34 -6.44 -6.89
N VAL A 135 1.62 -6.11 -6.80
CA VAL A 135 2.70 -7.09 -6.79
C VAL A 135 3.85 -6.61 -5.89
N CYS A 136 4.46 -7.55 -5.16
CA CYS A 136 5.74 -7.31 -4.50
C CYS A 136 6.80 -8.23 -5.06
N MET A 137 7.99 -7.68 -5.32
CA MET A 137 9.15 -8.37 -5.84
C MET A 137 10.33 -8.25 -4.88
N VAL A 138 11.17 -9.29 -4.82
CA VAL A 138 12.53 -9.25 -4.25
C VAL A 138 13.48 -9.71 -5.35
N GLY A 139 14.30 -8.81 -5.86
CA GLY A 139 15.01 -9.05 -7.12
C GLY A 139 14.04 -9.41 -8.24
N ASP A 140 14.28 -10.52 -8.92
CA ASP A 140 13.42 -11.03 -10.01
C ASP A 140 12.29 -11.95 -9.50
N LYS A 141 12.22 -12.22 -8.19
CA LYS A 141 11.25 -13.12 -7.60
C LYS A 141 10.01 -12.42 -7.14
N LYS A 142 8.84 -12.83 -7.64
CA LYS A 142 7.55 -12.39 -7.11
C LYS A 142 7.29 -13.05 -5.76
N VAL A 143 7.10 -12.24 -4.73
CA VAL A 143 6.85 -12.70 -3.36
C VAL A 143 5.40 -12.54 -2.92
N LEU A 144 4.67 -11.62 -3.56
CA LEU A 144 3.26 -11.38 -3.33
C LEU A 144 2.59 -10.88 -4.61
N ASP A 145 1.35 -11.31 -4.85
CA ASP A 145 0.47 -10.68 -5.84
C ASP A 145 -0.98 -10.63 -5.35
N GLY A 146 -1.79 -9.83 -6.04
CA GLY A 146 -3.20 -9.68 -5.73
C GLY A 146 -3.83 -8.49 -6.45
N GLU A 147 -5.05 -8.14 -6.01
CA GLU A 147 -5.81 -7.02 -6.53
C GLU A 147 -6.42 -6.20 -5.41
N ALA A 148 -6.36 -4.88 -5.56
CA ALA A 148 -6.99 -3.92 -4.66
C ALA A 148 -8.19 -3.25 -5.33
N MET A 149 -9.21 -2.95 -4.54
CA MET A 149 -10.31 -2.06 -4.93
C MET A 149 -10.25 -0.81 -4.06
N LEU A 150 -10.21 0.36 -4.69
CA LEU A 150 -10.23 1.64 -4.00
C LEU A 150 -11.42 2.48 -4.48
N MET A 151 -11.93 3.31 -3.60
CA MET A 151 -12.82 4.42 -3.95
C MET A 151 -11.99 5.70 -3.96
N VAL A 152 -12.12 6.49 -5.02
CA VAL A 152 -11.30 7.68 -5.24
C VAL A 152 -12.20 8.92 -5.28
N PRO A 153 -11.84 10.01 -4.59
CA PRO A 153 -12.60 11.25 -4.64
C PRO A 153 -12.69 11.79 -6.07
N ALA A 154 -13.87 12.32 -6.42
CA ALA A 154 -14.02 13.08 -7.65
C ALA A 154 -13.40 14.48 -7.49
N ARG A 155 -13.03 15.10 -8.60
CA ARG A 155 -12.63 16.50 -8.61
C ARG A 155 -13.79 17.38 -8.13
N PRO A 156 -13.56 18.36 -7.24
CA PRO A 156 -14.59 19.29 -6.84
C PRO A 156 -15.18 20.04 -8.03
N ASN A 157 -16.49 20.17 -8.09
CA ASN A 157 -17.15 20.97 -9.12
C ASN A 157 -16.70 22.45 -9.01
N GLY A 158 -16.04 22.97 -10.02
CA GLY A 158 -15.59 24.38 -10.07
C GLY A 158 -14.08 24.60 -10.10
N ALA A 159 -13.26 23.55 -10.07
CA ALA A 159 -11.82 23.62 -10.30
C ALA A 159 -11.51 23.21 -11.75
N GLY A 160 -11.67 24.16 -12.67
CA GLY A 160 -11.29 24.08 -14.09
C GLY A 160 -10.47 25.30 -14.45
#